data_a4a2871286ecb39b7893f790b2d822ca
#
_entry.id   a4a2871286ecb39b7893f790b2d822ca
#
_cell.length_a   1.000
_cell.length_b   1.000
_cell.length_c   1.000
_cell.angle_alpha   90.00
_cell.angle_beta   90.00
_cell.angle_gamma   90.00
#
_symmetry.space_group_name_H-M   'P 1'
#
loop_
_entity.id
_entity.type
_entity.pdbx_description
1 polymer ?
#
loop_
_entity_poly.entity_id
_entity_poly.type
_entity_poly.pdbx_seq_one_letter_code
_entity_poly.pdbx_strand_id
1 'polypeptide(L)'
;MQMNQTPSSERVHIGFFGRRNAGKSSVLNAVTGQDLAVVSDVKGTTTDPVQKSMELLPLGPVVVIDTPGIDDEGELGALRVKKSYQVLNKSDAAVLVVDASLGLCEEDFAFIEHIQKKQIPYAVAFNKSDLAPSASLAKDLQYLKEHQIDFVSVSTADLSGIDTLKEKIATLAKTEDTKLRIVADLIHPSDFVVLVVPIDKAAPKGRLILPQQQTIRDILEADATAIVVKEYELRDTLKNRVLSLPTVRSLQKYLPTPRQILC
;
A
#
# COMPACT_ATOMS: atom_id res chain seq x y z
N MET A 1 5.83 -14.65 22.24
CA MET A 1 4.73 -14.72 21.25
C MET A 1 5.20 -14.00 19.99
N GLN A 2 5.59 -14.74 18.94
CA GLN A 2 5.92 -14.09 17.67
C GLN A 2 4.60 -13.65 17.05
N MET A 3 4.38 -12.35 16.96
CA MET A 3 3.28 -11.78 16.19
C MET A 3 3.35 -12.31 14.76
N ASN A 4 2.23 -12.76 14.23
CA ASN A 4 2.08 -13.16 12.83
C ASN A 4 2.57 -11.99 11.97
N GLN A 5 3.75 -12.13 11.38
CA GLN A 5 4.28 -11.13 10.45
C GLN A 5 3.41 -11.20 9.21
N THR A 6 2.62 -10.16 8.98
CA THR A 6 1.91 -9.96 7.71
C THR A 6 2.92 -10.09 6.57
N PRO A 7 2.69 -10.94 5.56
CA PRO A 7 3.60 -11.07 4.42
C PRO A 7 3.82 -9.72 3.75
N SER A 8 5.01 -9.48 3.21
CA SER A 8 5.35 -8.22 2.53
C SER A 8 4.38 -7.89 1.39
N SER A 9 3.84 -8.91 0.72
CA SER A 9 2.85 -8.76 -0.36
C SER A 9 1.47 -8.24 0.09
N GLU A 10 1.17 -8.26 1.38
CA GLU A 10 -0.09 -7.77 1.94
C GLU A 10 0.08 -6.39 2.61
N ARG A 11 1.28 -5.84 2.62
CA ARG A 11 1.57 -4.56 3.22
C ARG A 11 1.46 -3.46 2.17
N VAL A 12 0.94 -2.32 2.57
CA VAL A 12 0.93 -1.12 1.73
C VAL A 12 2.36 -0.62 1.55
N HIS A 13 2.80 -0.45 0.31
CA HIS A 13 4.12 0.06 -0.03
C HIS A 13 4.06 1.57 -0.23
N ILE A 14 4.77 2.32 0.61
CA ILE A 14 4.80 3.79 0.56
C ILE A 14 6.21 4.23 0.17
N GLY A 15 6.33 4.83 -1.02
CA GLY A 15 7.59 5.37 -1.50
C GLY A 15 7.77 6.84 -1.17
N PHE A 16 8.95 7.22 -0.65
CA PHE A 16 9.33 8.61 -0.43
C PHE A 16 10.31 9.05 -1.51
N PHE A 17 9.90 10.03 -2.30
CA PHE A 17 10.61 10.55 -3.48
C PHE A 17 10.93 12.03 -3.31
N GLY A 18 11.78 12.55 -4.15
CA GLY A 18 12.14 13.95 -4.19
C GLY A 18 13.60 14.17 -4.47
N ARG A 19 13.98 15.42 -4.67
CA ARG A 19 15.36 15.80 -4.98
C ARG A 19 16.32 15.47 -3.83
N ARG A 20 17.57 15.50 -4.16
CA ARG A 20 18.65 15.43 -3.17
C ARG A 20 18.51 16.57 -2.15
N ASN A 21 18.79 16.28 -0.89
CA ASN A 21 18.70 17.23 0.23
C ASN A 21 17.33 17.84 0.49
N ALA A 22 16.25 17.38 -0.15
CA ALA A 22 14.88 17.76 0.19
C ALA A 22 14.45 17.25 1.59
N GLY A 23 15.25 16.34 2.17
CA GLY A 23 14.99 15.78 3.51
C GLY A 23 14.08 14.55 3.51
N LYS A 24 14.06 13.76 2.43
CA LYS A 24 13.28 12.52 2.33
C LYS A 24 13.44 11.60 3.53
N SER A 25 14.70 11.25 3.85
CA SER A 25 15.03 10.37 4.97
C SER A 25 14.62 10.98 6.32
N SER A 26 14.75 12.31 6.47
CA SER A 26 14.30 12.99 7.70
C SER A 26 12.79 12.98 7.83
N VAL A 27 12.03 13.25 6.75
CA VAL A 27 10.56 13.17 6.74
C VAL A 27 10.11 11.73 7.01
N LEU A 28 10.75 10.73 6.39
CA LEU A 28 10.47 9.32 6.63
C LEU A 28 10.68 8.95 8.10
N ASN A 29 11.81 9.36 8.70
CA ASN A 29 12.10 9.11 10.11
C ASN A 29 11.07 9.81 11.01
N ALA A 30 10.69 11.06 10.72
CA ALA A 30 9.68 11.79 11.48
C ALA A 30 8.28 11.12 11.39
N VAL A 31 7.87 10.69 10.19
CA VAL A 31 6.60 9.98 9.98
C VAL A 31 6.57 8.64 10.71
N THR A 32 7.68 7.92 10.71
CA THR A 32 7.76 6.58 11.31
C THR A 32 8.06 6.60 12.82
N GLY A 33 8.53 7.73 13.35
CA GLY A 33 8.98 7.86 14.74
C GLY A 33 10.22 7.00 15.07
N GLN A 34 10.99 6.62 14.05
CA GLN A 34 12.17 5.75 14.17
C GLN A 34 13.29 6.24 13.24
N ASP A 35 14.52 6.07 13.66
CA ASP A 35 15.70 6.30 12.81
C ASP A 35 15.86 5.15 11.82
N LEU A 36 15.03 5.15 10.78
CA LEU A 36 14.99 4.10 9.75
C LEU A 36 15.99 4.35 8.63
N ALA A 37 16.14 5.61 8.25
CA ALA A 37 17.03 6.03 7.19
C ALA A 37 18.30 6.64 7.79
N VAL A 38 19.43 6.33 7.21
CA VAL A 38 20.69 6.99 7.60
C VAL A 38 20.66 8.40 7.04
N VAL A 39 20.41 9.38 7.90
CA VAL A 39 20.60 10.80 7.57
C VAL A 39 22.11 11.03 7.52
N SER A 40 22.66 11.20 6.34
CA SER A 40 24.10 11.45 6.15
C SER A 40 24.30 12.83 5.56
N ASP A 41 25.17 13.61 6.20
CA ASP A 41 25.64 14.91 5.68
C ASP A 41 26.57 14.75 4.47
N VAL A 42 26.98 13.51 4.16
CA VAL A 42 27.89 13.22 3.04
C VAL A 42 27.08 13.02 1.77
N LYS A 43 27.42 13.81 0.74
CA LYS A 43 26.81 13.74 -0.59
C LYS A 43 26.90 12.33 -1.19
N GLY A 44 25.75 11.69 -1.48
CA GLY A 44 25.69 10.48 -2.30
C GLY A 44 25.64 9.15 -1.54
N THR A 45 25.19 9.11 -0.29
CA THR A 45 25.23 7.91 0.55
C THR A 45 24.14 6.88 0.27
N THR A 46 22.96 7.26 -0.23
CA THR A 46 21.91 6.29 -0.55
C THR A 46 21.99 5.87 -2.01
N THR A 47 22.67 4.76 -2.28
CA THR A 47 22.79 4.20 -3.63
C THR A 47 21.67 3.24 -3.98
N ASP A 48 21.11 2.57 -2.99
CA ASP A 48 20.03 1.61 -3.13
C ASP A 48 18.82 2.02 -2.29
N PRO A 49 17.59 1.76 -2.78
CA PRO A 49 16.38 2.02 -2.01
C PRO A 49 16.38 1.21 -0.71
N VAL A 50 16.16 1.88 0.41
CA VAL A 50 16.06 1.23 1.72
C VAL A 50 14.59 0.91 1.99
N GLN A 51 14.28 -0.37 2.17
CA GLN A 51 12.93 -0.84 2.47
C GLN A 51 12.85 -1.31 3.92
N LYS A 52 11.82 -0.91 4.63
CA LYS A 52 11.56 -1.38 5.98
C LYS A 52 10.08 -1.64 6.22
N SER A 53 9.80 -2.84 6.72
CA SER A 53 8.46 -3.24 7.13
C SER A 53 8.19 -2.76 8.55
N MET A 54 7.03 -2.12 8.77
CA MET A 54 6.65 -1.58 10.06
C MET A 54 5.14 -1.44 10.19
N GLU A 55 4.68 -0.98 11.34
CA GLU A 55 3.30 -0.59 11.56
C GLU A 55 3.21 0.94 11.61
N LEU A 56 2.36 1.53 10.78
CA LEU A 56 2.11 2.95 10.70
C LEU A 56 0.63 3.22 11.01
N LEU A 57 0.35 3.78 12.19
CA LEU A 57 -1.02 4.16 12.56
C LEU A 57 -1.46 5.44 11.82
N PRO A 58 -2.71 5.52 11.34
CA PRO A 58 -3.81 4.55 11.47
C PRO A 58 -3.89 3.51 10.35
N LEU A 59 -2.86 3.38 9.49
CA LEU A 59 -2.86 2.55 8.29
C LEU A 59 -2.64 1.05 8.58
N GLY A 60 -1.86 0.74 9.64
CA GLY A 60 -1.48 -0.63 9.98
C GLY A 60 -0.14 -1.07 9.37
N PRO A 61 0.01 -2.34 8.96
CA PRO A 61 1.29 -2.85 8.46
C PRO A 61 1.62 -2.29 7.07
N VAL A 62 2.79 -1.62 6.97
CA VAL A 62 3.30 -0.98 5.74
C VAL A 62 4.73 -1.41 5.44
N VAL A 63 5.15 -1.19 4.21
CA VAL A 63 6.56 -1.15 3.79
C VAL A 63 6.88 0.27 3.37
N VAL A 64 7.75 0.95 4.10
CA VAL A 64 8.23 2.27 3.73
C VAL A 64 9.52 2.13 2.92
N ILE A 65 9.68 2.96 1.88
CA ILE A 65 10.78 2.89 0.95
C ILE A 65 11.40 4.28 0.82
N ASP A 66 12.65 4.43 1.29
CA ASP A 66 13.46 5.62 1.04
C ASP A 66 14.18 5.47 -0.30
N THR A 67 14.08 6.49 -1.16
CA THR A 67 14.65 6.44 -2.50
C THR A 67 15.81 7.41 -2.68
N PRO A 68 16.74 7.10 -3.61
CA PRO A 68 17.73 8.08 -4.07
C PRO A 68 17.08 9.35 -4.63
N GLY A 69 17.84 10.42 -4.80
CA GLY A 69 17.37 11.66 -5.43
C GLY A 69 16.87 11.44 -6.86
N ILE A 70 15.87 12.23 -7.28
CA ILE A 70 15.34 12.22 -8.65
C ILE A 70 16.08 13.17 -9.58
N ASP A 71 17.02 13.94 -9.04
CA ASP A 71 17.82 15.00 -9.68
C ASP A 71 19.32 14.67 -9.73
N ASP A 72 19.72 13.44 -9.49
CA ASP A 72 21.11 13.04 -9.50
C ASP A 72 21.71 13.06 -10.93
N GLU A 73 22.86 13.72 -11.12
CA GLU A 73 23.54 13.88 -12.40
C GLU A 73 24.68 12.84 -12.60
N GLY A 74 25.10 12.66 -13.85
CA GLY A 74 26.14 11.71 -14.25
C GLY A 74 25.66 10.28 -14.42
N GLU A 75 26.57 9.37 -14.82
CA GLU A 75 26.20 7.96 -15.10
C GLU A 75 25.61 7.25 -13.89
N LEU A 76 26.17 7.46 -12.71
CA LEU A 76 25.63 6.91 -11.44
C LEU A 76 24.31 7.59 -11.05
N GLY A 77 24.15 8.88 -11.36
CA GLY A 77 22.92 9.61 -11.13
C GLY A 77 21.77 9.06 -11.96
N ALA A 78 21.97 8.84 -13.25
CA ALA A 78 20.97 8.24 -14.13
C ALA A 78 20.50 6.86 -13.64
N LEU A 79 21.41 6.04 -13.10
CA LEU A 79 21.05 4.74 -12.50
C LEU A 79 20.20 4.91 -11.24
N ARG A 80 20.50 5.91 -10.39
CA ARG A 80 19.72 6.20 -9.18
C ARG A 80 18.32 6.70 -9.50
N VAL A 81 18.22 7.64 -10.45
CA VAL A 81 16.93 8.11 -10.96
C VAL A 81 16.11 6.94 -11.49
N LYS A 82 16.70 6.06 -12.31
CA LYS A 82 16.04 4.85 -12.79
C LYS A 82 15.55 3.95 -11.65
N LYS A 83 16.35 3.77 -10.59
CA LYS A 83 15.93 3.00 -9.40
C LYS A 83 14.73 3.65 -8.69
N SER A 84 14.70 4.98 -8.57
CA SER A 84 13.56 5.70 -7.99
C SER A 84 12.28 5.44 -8.79
N TYR A 85 12.33 5.47 -10.13
CA TYR A 85 11.19 5.11 -10.97
C TYR A 85 10.79 3.62 -10.88
N GLN A 86 11.74 2.72 -10.66
CA GLN A 86 11.44 1.30 -10.41
C GLN A 86 10.73 1.08 -9.07
N VAL A 87 11.11 1.84 -8.04
CA VAL A 87 10.42 1.82 -6.75
C VAL A 87 9.01 2.36 -6.89
N LEU A 88 8.82 3.45 -7.63
CA LEU A 88 7.50 4.01 -7.88
C LEU A 88 6.53 2.97 -8.48
N ASN A 89 7.00 2.15 -9.41
CA ASN A 89 6.18 1.06 -10.00
C ASN A 89 5.77 -0.05 -9.02
N LYS A 90 6.38 -0.08 -7.83
CA LYS A 90 6.09 -1.06 -6.77
C LYS A 90 5.41 -0.42 -5.56
N SER A 91 5.14 0.88 -5.62
CA SER A 91 4.54 1.64 -4.53
C SER A 91 3.03 1.75 -4.74
N ASP A 92 2.27 1.50 -3.67
CA ASP A 92 0.82 1.69 -3.63
C ASP A 92 0.46 3.16 -3.38
N ALA A 93 1.36 3.90 -2.73
CA ALA A 93 1.24 5.34 -2.53
C ALA A 93 2.62 6.01 -2.59
N ALA A 94 2.67 7.27 -3.02
CA ALA A 94 3.89 8.04 -3.13
C ALA A 94 3.82 9.35 -2.33
N VAL A 95 4.94 9.71 -1.69
CA VAL A 95 5.14 11.02 -1.06
C VAL A 95 6.28 11.72 -1.78
N LEU A 96 5.99 12.82 -2.47
CA LEU A 96 7.01 13.67 -3.07
C LEU A 96 7.45 14.73 -2.05
N VAL A 97 8.67 14.61 -1.57
CA VAL A 97 9.26 15.56 -0.60
C VAL A 97 9.98 16.68 -1.35
N VAL A 98 9.55 17.89 -1.11
CA VAL A 98 10.08 19.13 -1.72
C VAL A 98 10.62 20.04 -0.64
N ASP A 99 11.74 20.69 -0.88
CA ASP A 99 12.29 21.70 0.02
C ASP A 99 11.48 23.01 -0.15
N ALA A 100 10.75 23.43 0.88
CA ALA A 100 9.91 24.63 0.84
C ALA A 100 10.70 25.92 0.61
N SER A 101 11.99 25.94 0.95
CA SER A 101 12.88 27.08 0.72
C SER A 101 13.33 27.20 -0.74
N LEU A 102 13.20 26.14 -1.54
CA LEU A 102 13.54 26.11 -2.97
C LEU A 102 12.30 26.08 -3.86
N GLY A 103 11.19 25.49 -3.42
CA GLY A 103 9.97 25.30 -4.21
C GLY A 103 10.06 24.15 -5.22
N LEU A 104 9.03 23.99 -6.04
CA LEU A 104 9.00 23.01 -7.13
C LEU A 104 9.94 23.42 -8.28
N CYS A 105 10.60 22.45 -8.86
CA CYS A 105 11.45 22.63 -10.04
C CYS A 105 11.02 21.72 -11.19
N GLU A 106 11.69 21.77 -12.32
CA GLU A 106 11.35 21.01 -13.52
C GLU A 106 11.35 19.50 -13.27
N GLU A 107 12.29 18.99 -12.48
CA GLU A 107 12.38 17.56 -12.14
C GLU A 107 11.20 17.11 -11.26
N ASP A 108 10.74 17.97 -10.35
CA ASP A 108 9.58 17.68 -9.51
C ASP A 108 8.30 17.63 -10.36
N PHE A 109 8.12 18.57 -11.29
CA PHE A 109 6.99 18.55 -12.22
C PHE A 109 7.01 17.33 -13.14
N ALA A 110 8.18 16.98 -13.70
CA ALA A 110 8.32 15.79 -14.52
C ALA A 110 7.99 14.51 -13.74
N PHE A 111 8.38 14.46 -12.47
CA PHE A 111 8.07 13.34 -11.60
C PHE A 111 6.57 13.27 -11.26
N ILE A 112 5.92 14.40 -10.97
CA ILE A 112 4.47 14.51 -10.78
C ILE A 112 3.71 13.98 -12.00
N GLU A 113 4.09 14.44 -13.20
CA GLU A 113 3.48 13.98 -14.45
C GLU A 113 3.61 12.45 -14.62
N HIS A 114 4.76 11.90 -14.25
CA HIS A 114 4.99 10.46 -14.32
C HIS A 114 4.12 9.68 -13.32
N ILE A 115 3.96 10.16 -12.09
CA ILE A 115 3.07 9.58 -11.08
C ILE A 115 1.63 9.58 -11.59
N GLN A 116 1.17 10.72 -12.14
CA GLN A 116 -0.18 10.87 -12.68
C GLN A 116 -0.45 9.92 -13.85
N LYS A 117 0.50 9.77 -14.77
CA LYS A 117 0.41 8.78 -15.86
C LYS A 117 0.27 7.34 -15.36
N LYS A 118 0.84 7.04 -14.19
CA LYS A 118 0.77 5.72 -13.54
C LYS A 118 -0.48 5.57 -12.67
N GLN A 119 -1.24 6.64 -12.44
CA GLN A 119 -2.41 6.65 -11.57
C GLN A 119 -2.12 6.23 -10.12
N ILE A 120 -0.89 6.46 -9.64
CA ILE A 120 -0.50 6.13 -8.27
C ILE A 120 -0.99 7.28 -7.37
N PRO A 121 -1.71 6.99 -6.26
CA PRO A 121 -2.09 8.00 -5.28
C PRO A 121 -0.84 8.66 -4.66
N TYR A 122 -0.86 10.00 -4.55
CA TYR A 122 0.31 10.70 -4.02
C TYR A 122 -0.04 12.01 -3.33
N ALA A 123 0.87 12.48 -2.49
CA ALA A 123 0.85 13.82 -1.93
C ALA A 123 2.22 14.47 -2.01
N VAL A 124 2.24 15.80 -2.02
CA VAL A 124 3.46 16.60 -1.96
C VAL A 124 3.69 17.06 -0.52
N ALA A 125 4.86 16.76 0.05
CA ALA A 125 5.27 17.22 1.36
C ALA A 125 6.32 18.34 1.21
N PHE A 126 5.93 19.59 1.50
CA PHE A 126 6.85 20.72 1.55
C PHE A 126 7.58 20.69 2.90
N ASN A 127 8.77 20.12 2.89
CA ASN A 127 9.64 20.04 4.07
C ASN A 127 10.44 21.32 4.28
N LYS A 128 10.95 21.50 5.49
CA LYS A 128 11.70 22.68 5.96
C LYS A 128 10.84 23.94 5.99
N SER A 129 9.55 23.79 6.34
CA SER A 129 8.62 24.90 6.45
C SER A 129 8.96 25.90 7.58
N ASP A 130 9.89 25.52 8.44
CA ASP A 130 10.54 26.37 9.46
C ASP A 130 11.49 27.42 8.86
N LEU A 131 11.95 27.21 7.65
CA LEU A 131 12.83 28.14 6.94
C LEU A 131 12.01 29.18 6.15
N ALA A 132 12.69 30.24 5.70
CA ALA A 132 12.06 31.23 4.82
C ALA A 132 11.57 30.57 3.53
N PRO A 133 10.29 30.73 3.16
CA PRO A 133 9.74 30.09 2.00
C PRO A 133 10.35 30.64 0.69
N SER A 134 10.38 29.81 -0.34
CA SER A 134 10.73 30.24 -1.70
C SER A 134 9.78 31.34 -2.20
N ALA A 135 10.29 32.26 -3.02
CA ALA A 135 9.46 33.27 -3.69
C ALA A 135 8.41 32.63 -4.62
N SER A 136 8.65 31.43 -5.12
CA SER A 136 7.72 30.67 -5.97
C SER A 136 6.66 29.89 -5.20
N LEU A 137 6.85 29.66 -3.89
CA LEU A 137 6.00 28.76 -3.11
C LEU A 137 4.50 29.06 -3.23
N ALA A 138 4.12 30.34 -3.24
CA ALA A 138 2.71 30.72 -3.41
C ALA A 138 2.14 30.27 -4.77
N LYS A 139 2.93 30.36 -5.84
CA LYS A 139 2.56 29.88 -7.19
C LYS A 139 2.53 28.35 -7.24
N ASP A 140 3.48 27.70 -6.59
CA ASP A 140 3.55 26.24 -6.51
C ASP A 140 2.31 25.67 -5.80
N LEU A 141 1.91 26.27 -4.67
CA LEU A 141 0.70 25.90 -3.95
C LEU A 141 -0.57 26.15 -4.75
N GLN A 142 -0.62 27.25 -5.53
CA GLN A 142 -1.73 27.53 -6.43
C GLN A 142 -1.82 26.47 -7.52
N TYR A 143 -0.71 26.14 -8.17
CA TYR A 143 -0.64 25.07 -9.17
C TYR A 143 -1.17 23.74 -8.63
N LEU A 144 -0.72 23.31 -7.44
CA LEU A 144 -1.17 22.06 -6.83
C LEU A 144 -2.68 22.07 -6.55
N LYS A 145 -3.24 23.20 -6.08
CA LYS A 145 -4.69 23.36 -5.87
C LYS A 145 -5.49 23.27 -7.18
N GLU A 146 -5.03 23.94 -8.22
CA GLU A 146 -5.69 23.94 -9.53
C GLU A 146 -5.73 22.54 -10.15
N HIS A 147 -4.68 21.73 -9.89
CA HIS A 147 -4.58 20.35 -10.38
C HIS A 147 -5.12 19.32 -9.37
N GLN A 148 -5.76 19.76 -8.27
CA GLN A 148 -6.30 18.89 -7.22
C GLN A 148 -5.28 17.92 -6.62
N ILE A 149 -4.03 18.38 -6.52
CA ILE A 149 -2.94 17.61 -5.93
C ILE A 149 -2.88 17.88 -4.44
N ASP A 150 -2.93 16.83 -3.65
CA ASP A 150 -2.81 16.90 -2.20
C ASP A 150 -1.41 17.36 -1.77
N PHE A 151 -1.33 18.30 -0.84
CA PHE A 151 -0.07 18.74 -0.28
C PHE A 151 -0.14 19.05 1.22
N VAL A 152 0.99 18.94 1.90
CA VAL A 152 1.14 19.25 3.32
C VAL A 152 2.47 19.98 3.53
N SER A 153 2.47 21.06 4.31
CA SER A 153 3.70 21.70 4.78
C SER A 153 4.16 21.02 6.06
N VAL A 154 5.42 20.61 6.10
CA VAL A 154 6.02 19.90 7.23
C VAL A 154 7.37 20.49 7.60
N SER A 155 7.76 20.36 8.85
CA SER A 155 9.13 20.60 9.31
C SER A 155 9.61 19.42 10.12
N THR A 156 10.77 18.90 9.76
CA THR A 156 11.43 17.83 10.53
C THR A 156 12.24 18.37 11.70
N ALA A 157 12.40 19.69 11.81
CA ALA A 157 13.10 20.34 12.91
C ALA A 157 12.23 20.44 14.16
N ASP A 158 10.97 20.81 14.01
CA ASP A 158 9.98 20.98 15.09
C ASP A 158 8.81 19.99 15.03
N LEU A 159 8.83 19.06 14.06
CA LEU A 159 7.82 18.05 13.81
C LEU A 159 6.44 18.60 13.41
N SER A 160 6.34 19.87 13.04
CA SER A 160 5.08 20.48 12.59
C SER A 160 4.59 19.82 11.29
N GLY A 161 3.27 19.63 11.17
CA GLY A 161 2.61 19.03 10.00
C GLY A 161 2.84 17.52 9.80
N ILE A 162 3.68 16.86 10.61
CA ILE A 162 3.99 15.42 10.44
C ILE A 162 2.75 14.55 10.66
N ASP A 163 1.92 14.86 11.66
CA ASP A 163 0.70 14.08 11.92
C ASP A 163 -0.33 14.27 10.79
N THR A 164 -0.46 15.49 10.27
CA THR A 164 -1.30 15.76 9.08
C THR A 164 -0.81 14.98 7.87
N LEU A 165 0.51 14.86 7.68
CA LEU A 165 1.09 14.04 6.61
C LEU A 165 0.78 12.56 6.80
N LYS A 166 0.84 12.02 8.03
CA LYS A 166 0.45 10.63 8.33
C LYS A 166 -1.02 10.35 7.98
N GLU A 167 -1.93 11.24 8.37
CA GLU A 167 -3.35 11.13 8.05
C GLU A 167 -3.59 11.17 6.53
N LYS A 168 -2.88 12.07 5.83
CA LYS A 168 -2.96 12.16 4.37
C LYS A 168 -2.46 10.88 3.70
N ILE A 169 -1.31 10.34 4.11
CA ILE A 169 -0.78 9.07 3.63
C ILE A 169 -1.79 7.94 3.87
N ALA A 170 -2.40 7.90 5.06
CA ALA A 170 -3.40 6.89 5.38
C ALA A 170 -4.66 7.00 4.49
N THR A 171 -5.06 8.21 4.12
CA THR A 171 -6.18 8.43 3.20
C THR A 171 -5.82 7.98 1.78
N LEU A 172 -4.64 8.35 1.27
CA LEU A 172 -4.16 7.94 -0.05
C LEU A 172 -4.08 6.42 -0.19
N ALA A 173 -3.52 5.75 0.81
CA ALA A 173 -3.37 4.31 0.81
C ALA A 173 -4.70 3.54 0.93
N LYS A 174 -5.73 4.13 1.55
CA LYS A 174 -7.08 3.55 1.63
C LYS A 174 -7.86 3.69 0.33
N THR A 175 -7.52 4.66 -0.53
CA THR A 175 -8.22 4.89 -1.80
C THR A 175 -7.99 3.73 -2.77
N GLU A 176 -6.95 2.93 -2.57
CA GLU A 176 -6.73 1.66 -3.28
C GLU A 176 -7.31 0.43 -2.57
N ASP A 177 -8.39 0.57 -1.80
CA ASP A 177 -9.27 -0.57 -1.48
C ASP A 177 -10.05 -1.06 -2.75
N THR A 178 -9.45 -0.98 -3.92
CA THR A 178 -9.66 -1.96 -4.98
C THR A 178 -8.97 -3.26 -4.52
N LYS A 179 -9.41 -3.78 -3.36
CA LYS A 179 -9.16 -5.16 -2.99
C LYS A 179 -9.50 -5.96 -4.24
N LEU A 180 -8.50 -6.61 -4.81
CA LEU A 180 -8.72 -7.63 -5.81
C LEU A 180 -9.74 -8.59 -5.18
N ARG A 181 -11.03 -8.36 -5.48
CA ARG A 181 -12.10 -9.25 -5.04
C ARG A 181 -11.84 -10.56 -5.74
N ILE A 182 -11.63 -11.61 -4.97
CA ILE A 182 -11.36 -12.94 -5.50
C ILE A 182 -12.66 -13.62 -5.85
N VAL A 183 -13.65 -13.52 -4.93
CA VAL A 183 -14.98 -14.12 -5.07
C VAL A 183 -16.09 -13.19 -4.56
N ALA A 184 -15.76 -12.10 -3.88
CA ALA A 184 -16.73 -11.20 -3.23
C ALA A 184 -17.69 -10.51 -4.21
N ASP A 185 -17.35 -10.40 -5.50
CA ASP A 185 -18.19 -9.90 -6.57
C ASP A 185 -19.23 -10.94 -7.07
N LEU A 186 -19.03 -12.21 -6.70
CA LEU A 186 -19.88 -13.34 -7.10
C LEU A 186 -20.86 -13.78 -6.01
N ILE A 187 -20.76 -13.20 -4.80
CA ILE A 187 -21.52 -13.62 -3.61
C ILE A 187 -22.27 -12.43 -3.02
N HIS A 188 -23.33 -12.74 -2.22
CA HIS A 188 -24.15 -11.75 -1.54
C HIS A 188 -23.99 -11.89 -0.03
N PRO A 189 -24.28 -10.84 0.74
CA PRO A 189 -24.33 -10.93 2.20
C PRO A 189 -25.22 -12.08 2.67
N SER A 190 -24.73 -12.81 3.69
CA SER A 190 -25.37 -14.01 4.26
C SER A 190 -25.33 -15.27 3.39
N ASP A 191 -24.63 -15.27 2.25
CA ASP A 191 -24.38 -16.48 1.48
C ASP A 191 -23.48 -17.47 2.23
N PHE A 192 -23.65 -18.78 1.94
CA PHE A 192 -22.78 -19.83 2.44
C PHE A 192 -21.86 -20.29 1.32
N VAL A 193 -20.57 -20.03 1.50
CA VAL A 193 -19.53 -20.39 0.53
C VAL A 193 -18.73 -21.57 1.08
N VAL A 194 -18.70 -22.69 0.34
CA VAL A 194 -17.91 -23.85 0.70
C VAL A 194 -16.60 -23.81 -0.07
N LEU A 195 -15.50 -23.65 0.65
CA LEU A 195 -14.14 -23.68 0.13
C LEU A 195 -13.56 -25.07 0.29
N VAL A 196 -13.23 -25.72 -0.82
CA VAL A 196 -12.52 -26.99 -0.83
C VAL A 196 -11.02 -26.72 -0.89
N VAL A 197 -10.32 -27.03 0.20
CA VAL A 197 -8.90 -26.75 0.32
C VAL A 197 -8.12 -28.07 0.29
N PRO A 198 -7.36 -28.36 -0.80
CA PRO A 198 -6.49 -29.52 -0.83
C PRO A 198 -5.36 -29.35 0.22
N ILE A 199 -5.09 -30.43 0.96
CA ILE A 199 -3.94 -30.44 1.84
C ILE A 199 -2.72 -30.82 1.02
N ASP A 200 -1.99 -29.81 0.60
CA ASP A 200 -0.71 -30.00 -0.08
C ASP A 200 0.34 -30.49 0.94
N LYS A 201 0.99 -31.60 0.60
CA LYS A 201 2.09 -32.17 1.41
C LYS A 201 3.32 -31.25 1.41
N ALA A 202 3.43 -30.34 0.44
CA ALA A 202 4.50 -29.36 0.33
C ALA A 202 4.24 -28.09 1.18
N ALA A 203 3.01 -27.87 1.64
CA ALA A 203 2.70 -26.74 2.50
C ALA A 203 3.27 -26.96 3.93
N PRO A 204 3.76 -25.91 4.60
CA PRO A 204 4.20 -26.00 5.98
C PRO A 204 3.09 -26.57 6.86
N LYS A 205 3.40 -27.59 7.67
CA LYS A 205 2.44 -28.28 8.53
C LYS A 205 1.58 -27.29 9.34
N GLY A 206 0.26 -27.38 9.19
CA GLY A 206 -0.71 -26.63 9.98
C GLY A 206 -0.99 -25.21 9.52
N ARG A 207 -0.59 -24.81 8.30
CA ARG A 207 -0.87 -23.48 7.75
C ARG A 207 -1.62 -23.56 6.43
N LEU A 208 -2.63 -22.71 6.28
CA LEU A 208 -3.22 -22.38 4.99
C LEU A 208 -2.23 -21.54 4.20
N ILE A 209 -2.13 -21.77 2.89
CA ILE A 209 -1.33 -20.91 2.01
C ILE A 209 -2.01 -19.56 1.82
N LEU A 210 -1.23 -18.54 1.45
CA LEU A 210 -1.70 -17.16 1.36
C LEU A 210 -2.97 -16.98 0.49
N PRO A 211 -3.08 -17.55 -0.74
CA PRO A 211 -4.30 -17.44 -1.54
C PRO A 211 -5.56 -17.97 -0.83
N GLN A 212 -5.42 -19.06 -0.06
CA GLN A 212 -6.54 -19.65 0.71
C GLN A 212 -7.00 -18.69 1.82
N GLN A 213 -6.05 -18.08 2.55
CA GLN A 213 -6.36 -17.09 3.58
C GLN A 213 -7.02 -15.84 2.99
N GLN A 214 -6.52 -15.34 1.85
CA GLN A 214 -7.09 -14.19 1.14
C GLN A 214 -8.51 -14.46 0.67
N THR A 215 -8.78 -15.65 0.11
CA THR A 215 -10.15 -16.02 -0.33
C THR A 215 -11.11 -16.10 0.86
N ILE A 216 -10.68 -16.69 2.00
CA ILE A 216 -11.51 -16.74 3.21
C ILE A 216 -11.83 -15.32 3.69
N ARG A 217 -10.82 -14.44 3.71
CA ARG A 217 -10.98 -13.06 4.12
C ARG A 217 -11.93 -12.28 3.19
N ASP A 218 -11.79 -12.46 1.89
CA ASP A 218 -12.65 -11.83 0.88
C ASP A 218 -14.13 -12.22 1.06
N ILE A 219 -14.40 -13.50 1.38
CA ILE A 219 -15.76 -13.97 1.68
C ILE A 219 -16.32 -13.32 2.94
N LEU A 220 -15.52 -13.25 4.01
CA LEU A 220 -15.96 -12.65 5.28
C LEU A 220 -16.17 -11.14 5.16
N GLU A 221 -15.37 -10.46 4.36
CA GLU A 221 -15.51 -9.02 4.08
C GLU A 221 -16.73 -8.70 3.19
N ALA A 222 -17.26 -9.70 2.46
CA ALA A 222 -18.52 -9.61 1.73
C ALA A 222 -19.74 -9.97 2.61
N ASP A 223 -19.60 -10.02 3.93
CA ASP A 223 -20.64 -10.41 4.89
C ASP A 223 -21.23 -11.80 4.63
N ALA A 224 -20.46 -12.69 3.99
CA ALA A 224 -20.82 -14.08 3.72
C ALA A 224 -20.14 -15.05 4.70
N THR A 225 -20.60 -16.30 4.74
CA THR A 225 -20.07 -17.34 5.61
C THR A 225 -19.16 -18.26 4.83
N ALA A 226 -17.92 -18.46 5.29
CA ALA A 226 -16.95 -19.41 4.72
C ALA A 226 -16.98 -20.75 5.47
N ILE A 227 -17.21 -21.84 4.77
CA ILE A 227 -17.10 -23.22 5.26
C ILE A 227 -15.90 -23.86 4.57
N VAL A 228 -14.83 -24.13 5.30
CA VAL A 228 -13.59 -24.68 4.76
C VAL A 228 -13.55 -26.19 5.00
N VAL A 229 -13.40 -26.97 3.95
CA VAL A 229 -13.42 -28.43 3.98
C VAL A 229 -12.29 -29.02 3.13
N LYS A 230 -11.93 -30.25 3.39
CA LYS A 230 -11.04 -31.05 2.52
C LYS A 230 -11.84 -31.68 1.40
N GLU A 231 -11.13 -32.14 0.34
CA GLU A 231 -11.77 -32.71 -0.86
C GLU A 231 -12.76 -33.84 -0.53
N TYR A 232 -12.41 -34.73 0.38
CA TYR A 232 -13.23 -35.88 0.74
C TYR A 232 -14.36 -35.54 1.75
N GLU A 233 -14.32 -34.39 2.39
CA GLU A 233 -15.35 -33.95 3.34
C GLU A 233 -16.49 -33.18 2.65
N LEU A 234 -16.29 -32.73 1.40
CA LEU A 234 -17.26 -31.93 0.66
C LEU A 234 -18.63 -32.61 0.59
N ARG A 235 -18.66 -33.90 0.25
CA ARG A 235 -19.90 -34.65 0.08
C ARG A 235 -20.74 -34.71 1.36
N ASP A 236 -20.07 -34.94 2.48
CA ASP A 236 -20.74 -35.06 3.77
C ASP A 236 -21.12 -33.69 4.33
N THR A 237 -20.33 -32.68 4.07
CA THR A 237 -20.65 -31.26 4.42
C THR A 237 -21.90 -30.81 3.69
N LEU A 238 -21.99 -31.04 2.38
CA LEU A 238 -23.17 -30.69 1.60
C LEU A 238 -24.42 -31.46 2.05
N LYS A 239 -24.31 -32.72 2.41
CA LYS A 239 -25.44 -33.53 2.86
C LYS A 239 -25.92 -33.17 4.28
N ASN A 240 -24.99 -33.02 5.22
CA ASN A 240 -25.33 -33.04 6.63
C ASN A 240 -25.42 -31.63 7.25
N ARG A 241 -24.76 -30.62 6.69
CA ARG A 241 -24.69 -29.29 7.29
C ARG A 241 -25.33 -28.19 6.44
N VAL A 242 -25.14 -28.21 5.14
CA VAL A 242 -25.71 -27.18 4.26
C VAL A 242 -27.24 -27.39 4.11
N LEU A 243 -27.71 -28.65 4.13
CA LEU A 243 -29.14 -29.00 4.04
C LEU A 243 -29.94 -28.71 5.32
N SER A 244 -29.29 -28.47 6.46
CA SER A 244 -29.97 -28.10 7.72
C SER A 244 -30.30 -26.61 7.83
N LEU A 245 -29.80 -25.78 6.91
CA LEU A 245 -30.04 -24.34 6.91
C LEU A 245 -31.33 -24.00 6.15
N PRO A 246 -32.22 -23.15 6.73
CA PRO A 246 -33.54 -22.87 6.15
C PRO A 246 -33.48 -22.35 4.69
N THR A 247 -32.45 -21.62 4.35
CA THR A 247 -32.27 -20.99 3.04
C THR A 247 -31.87 -21.98 1.94
N VAL A 248 -31.24 -23.10 2.28
CA VAL A 248 -30.77 -24.08 1.29
C VAL A 248 -31.89 -25.06 0.87
N ARG A 249 -32.92 -25.23 1.68
CA ARG A 249 -34.11 -26.05 1.28
C ARG A 249 -34.84 -25.46 0.07
N SER A 250 -34.76 -24.15 -0.16
CA SER A 250 -35.36 -23.53 -1.34
C SER A 250 -34.52 -23.68 -2.61
N LEU A 251 -33.20 -23.88 -2.47
CA LEU A 251 -32.25 -24.04 -3.60
C LEU A 251 -32.21 -25.47 -4.14
N GLN A 252 -32.67 -26.49 -3.37
CA GLN A 252 -32.75 -27.87 -3.86
C GLN A 252 -33.66 -28.02 -5.10
N LYS A 253 -34.56 -27.06 -5.37
CA LYS A 253 -35.39 -27.03 -6.56
C LYS A 253 -34.71 -26.51 -7.83
N TYR A 254 -33.52 -25.88 -7.67
CA TYR A 254 -32.80 -25.16 -8.74
C TYR A 254 -31.37 -25.63 -8.98
N LEU A 255 -30.92 -26.71 -8.33
CA LEU A 255 -29.63 -27.30 -8.64
C LEU A 255 -29.72 -28.14 -9.92
N PRO A 256 -29.28 -27.62 -11.08
CA PRO A 256 -28.80 -28.50 -12.13
C PRO A 256 -27.55 -29.20 -11.60
N THR A 257 -27.41 -30.45 -11.97
CA THR A 257 -26.26 -31.32 -11.73
C THR A 257 -24.90 -30.61 -11.54
N PRO A 258 -24.01 -31.11 -10.66
CA PRO A 258 -22.88 -30.38 -10.11
C PRO A 258 -21.85 -30.00 -11.19
N ARG A 259 -21.88 -28.77 -11.64
CA ARG A 259 -20.90 -28.16 -12.54
C ARG A 259 -20.52 -26.76 -12.09
N GLN A 260 -20.12 -26.60 -10.86
CA GLN A 260 -19.33 -25.45 -10.42
C GLN A 260 -18.47 -25.87 -9.23
N ILE A 261 -17.39 -26.58 -9.54
CA ILE A 261 -16.24 -26.71 -8.66
C ILE A 261 -15.30 -25.60 -9.11
N LEU A 262 -15.22 -24.53 -8.34
CA LEU A 262 -14.12 -23.58 -8.43
C LEU A 262 -12.97 -24.14 -7.60
N CYS A 263 -11.94 -24.64 -8.28
CA CYS A 263 -10.65 -25.01 -7.70
C CYS A 263 -9.76 -23.78 -7.55
#